data_6c959bb49a6e2dbf5e0e79c78d758b1e
#
_entry.id   6c959bb49a6e2dbf5e0e79c78d758b1e
#
_cell.length_a   1.000
_cell.length_b   1.000
_cell.length_c   1.000
_cell.angle_alpha   90.00
_cell.angle_beta   90.00
_cell.angle_gamma   90.00
#
_symmetry.space_group_name_H-M   'P 1'
#
loop_
_entity.id
_entity.type
_entity.pdbx_description
1 polymer ?
#
loop_
_entity_poly.entity_id
_entity_poly.type
_entity_poly.pdbx_seq_one_letter_code
_entity_poly.pdbx_strand_id
1 'polypeptide(L)'
;MPEEDSQAAAKAKAFFDKACKVAETKNFDYAIDMFLQGLRYAPDAVIEGHLPLAELALQRQESGSKKPSMMERVKRLGGKTPLEQMLNAEYLFTKDPEHLPYAEAMLKAAIAGGYNKTAGWIANVIFHAANASKNPSAHTYILLKDAYKTLGQFDKAIVAIQRAARLRPEDGALADEFKNLS
;
A
#
# COMPACT_ATOMS: atom_id res chain seq x y z
N MET A 1 10.36 1.95 -27.42
CA MET A 1 9.16 1.90 -26.56
C MET A 1 8.69 0.46 -26.30
N PRO A 2 8.21 -0.38 -27.27
CA PRO A 2 7.79 -1.76 -26.94
C PRO A 2 8.91 -2.66 -26.42
N GLU A 3 10.14 -2.45 -26.85
CA GLU A 3 11.31 -3.24 -26.40
C GLU A 3 11.76 -2.88 -24.98
N GLU A 4 11.70 -1.60 -24.60
CA GLU A 4 12.06 -1.16 -23.24
C GLU A 4 11.05 -1.66 -22.22
N ASP A 5 9.76 -1.63 -22.54
CA ASP A 5 8.68 -2.18 -21.68
C ASP A 5 8.82 -3.69 -21.52
N SER A 6 9.19 -4.40 -22.61
CA SER A 6 9.45 -5.84 -22.58
C SER A 6 10.67 -6.19 -21.72
N GLN A 7 11.75 -5.40 -21.80
CA GLN A 7 12.93 -5.58 -20.96
C GLN A 7 12.66 -5.30 -19.49
N ALA A 8 11.90 -4.24 -19.19
CA ALA A 8 11.51 -3.92 -17.83
C ALA A 8 10.66 -5.04 -17.22
N ALA A 9 9.67 -5.55 -17.96
CA ALA A 9 8.84 -6.67 -17.52
C ALA A 9 9.66 -7.95 -17.27
N ALA A 10 10.62 -8.27 -18.15
CA ALA A 10 11.51 -9.42 -17.98
C ALA A 10 12.40 -9.29 -16.73
N LYS A 11 12.94 -8.08 -16.48
CA LYS A 11 13.72 -7.79 -15.27
C LYS A 11 12.87 -7.92 -14.01
N ALA A 12 11.67 -7.33 -14.01
CA ALA A 12 10.75 -7.45 -12.90
C ALA A 12 10.47 -8.91 -12.56
N LYS A 13 10.12 -9.71 -13.58
CA LYS A 13 9.85 -11.14 -13.43
C LYS A 13 11.04 -11.89 -12.83
N ALA A 14 12.24 -11.64 -13.28
CA ALA A 14 13.46 -12.29 -12.76
C ALA A 14 13.65 -11.99 -11.26
N PHE A 15 13.39 -10.75 -10.83
CA PHE A 15 13.45 -10.37 -9.42
C PHE A 15 12.33 -11.04 -8.60
N PHE A 16 11.10 -11.09 -9.10
CA PHE A 16 9.98 -11.74 -8.41
C PHE A 16 10.22 -13.25 -8.26
N ASP A 17 10.66 -13.93 -9.32
CA ASP A 17 10.98 -15.36 -9.27
C ASP A 17 12.10 -15.65 -8.26
N LYS A 18 13.12 -14.78 -8.19
CA LYS A 18 14.18 -14.88 -7.19
C LYS A 18 13.68 -14.62 -5.78
N ALA A 19 12.83 -13.61 -5.60
CA ALA A 19 12.24 -13.27 -4.31
C ALA A 19 11.44 -14.45 -3.74
N CYS A 20 10.61 -15.10 -4.55
CA CYS A 20 9.84 -16.27 -4.14
C CYS A 20 10.77 -17.42 -3.67
N LYS A 21 11.81 -17.74 -4.43
CA LYS A 21 12.78 -18.79 -4.05
C LYS A 21 13.52 -18.46 -2.75
N VAL A 22 13.89 -17.19 -2.55
CA VAL A 22 14.55 -16.73 -1.32
C VAL A 22 13.60 -16.81 -0.13
N ALA A 23 12.33 -16.47 -0.33
CA ALA A 23 11.29 -16.55 0.71
C ALA A 23 11.12 -17.98 1.25
N GLU A 24 11.22 -19.01 0.40
CA GLU A 24 11.16 -20.41 0.80
C GLU A 24 12.26 -20.80 1.81
N THR A 25 13.39 -20.12 1.76
CA THR A 25 14.51 -20.30 2.72
C THR A 25 14.34 -19.49 4.01
N LYS A 26 13.22 -18.79 4.17
CA LYS A 26 12.93 -17.89 5.30
C LYS A 26 13.91 -16.71 5.44
N ASN A 27 14.66 -16.40 4.40
CA ASN A 27 15.48 -15.17 4.34
C ASN A 27 14.60 -13.98 3.94
N PHE A 28 13.72 -13.60 4.86
CA PHE A 28 12.67 -12.62 4.61
C PHE A 28 13.20 -11.25 4.18
N ASP A 29 14.23 -10.73 4.85
CA ASP A 29 14.76 -9.40 4.55
C ASP A 29 15.36 -9.34 3.12
N TYR A 30 16.06 -10.39 2.68
CA TYR A 30 16.57 -10.46 1.33
C TYR A 30 15.47 -10.66 0.29
N ALA A 31 14.44 -11.45 0.60
CA ALA A 31 13.26 -11.60 -0.26
C ALA A 31 12.50 -10.28 -0.44
N ILE A 32 12.31 -9.49 0.63
CA ILE A 32 11.74 -8.15 0.58
C ILE A 32 12.53 -7.26 -0.39
N ASP A 33 13.86 -7.22 -0.26
CA ASP A 33 14.71 -6.42 -1.14
C ASP A 33 14.55 -6.83 -2.62
N MET A 34 14.45 -8.14 -2.90
CA MET A 34 14.24 -8.63 -4.27
C MET A 34 12.87 -8.23 -4.83
N PHE A 35 11.79 -8.36 -4.05
CA PHE A 35 10.47 -7.88 -4.48
C PHE A 35 10.49 -6.38 -4.78
N LEU A 36 11.07 -5.57 -3.91
CA LEU A 36 11.17 -4.12 -4.12
C LEU A 36 12.03 -3.76 -5.34
N GLN A 37 13.07 -4.53 -5.65
CA GLN A 37 13.83 -4.36 -6.90
C GLN A 37 12.97 -4.68 -8.13
N GLY A 38 12.17 -5.75 -8.10
CA GLY A 38 11.23 -6.08 -9.17
C GLY A 38 10.19 -4.98 -9.38
N LEU A 39 9.65 -4.44 -8.29
CA LEU A 39 8.65 -3.35 -8.30
C LEU A 39 9.21 -2.02 -8.82
N ARG A 40 10.53 -1.81 -8.84
CA ARG A 40 11.13 -0.65 -9.53
C ARG A 40 10.93 -0.71 -11.04
N TYR A 41 10.89 -1.92 -11.60
CA TYR A 41 10.68 -2.14 -13.04
C TYR A 41 9.20 -2.32 -13.40
N ALA A 42 8.37 -2.82 -12.48
CA ALA A 42 6.95 -3.02 -12.67
C ALA A 42 6.16 -2.52 -11.43
N PRO A 43 6.04 -1.18 -11.24
CA PRO A 43 5.50 -0.60 -10.01
C PRO A 43 4.01 -0.85 -9.79
N ASP A 44 3.27 -1.29 -10.80
CA ASP A 44 1.84 -1.58 -10.72
C ASP A 44 1.53 -3.10 -10.82
N ALA A 45 2.55 -3.95 -10.56
CA ALA A 45 2.46 -5.40 -10.58
C ALA A 45 1.87 -5.93 -9.26
N VAL A 46 0.55 -5.89 -9.12
CA VAL A 46 -0.12 -6.32 -7.88
C VAL A 46 0.03 -7.82 -7.65
N ILE A 47 -0.28 -8.64 -8.65
CA ILE A 47 -0.35 -10.10 -8.50
C ILE A 47 1.03 -10.72 -8.32
N GLU A 48 2.02 -10.24 -9.09
CA GLU A 48 3.36 -10.83 -9.11
C GLU A 48 4.32 -10.21 -8.08
N GLY A 49 4.01 -9.00 -7.60
CA GLY A 49 4.90 -8.21 -6.74
C GLY A 49 4.29 -7.87 -5.38
N HIS A 50 3.34 -6.94 -5.35
CA HIS A 50 2.82 -6.40 -4.10
C HIS A 50 2.09 -7.43 -3.24
N LEU A 51 1.26 -8.29 -3.83
CA LEU A 51 0.51 -9.31 -3.09
C LEU A 51 1.42 -10.37 -2.45
N PRO A 52 2.35 -11.02 -3.19
CA PRO A 52 3.29 -11.94 -2.57
C PRO A 52 4.18 -11.28 -1.51
N LEU A 53 4.55 -10.00 -1.69
CA LEU A 53 5.32 -9.26 -0.70
C LEU A 53 4.51 -9.02 0.58
N ALA A 54 3.20 -8.73 0.48
CA ALA A 54 2.32 -8.60 1.63
C ALA A 54 2.13 -9.94 2.37
N GLU A 55 2.00 -11.06 1.65
CA GLU A 55 1.97 -12.40 2.24
C GLU A 55 3.27 -12.74 2.97
N LEU A 56 4.42 -12.37 2.39
CA LEU A 56 5.72 -12.51 3.02
C LEU A 56 5.83 -11.69 4.31
N ALA A 57 5.24 -10.49 4.34
CA ALA A 57 5.20 -9.64 5.54
C ALA A 57 4.49 -10.33 6.71
N LEU A 58 3.38 -11.01 6.45
CA LEU A 58 2.65 -11.78 7.47
C LEU A 58 3.47 -12.96 7.98
N GLN A 59 4.08 -13.74 7.08
CA GLN A 59 4.96 -14.86 7.47
C GLN A 59 6.15 -14.38 8.30
N ARG A 60 6.74 -13.25 7.93
CA ARG A 60 7.83 -12.61 8.67
C ARG A 60 7.38 -12.19 10.08
N GLN A 61 6.19 -11.61 10.21
CA GLN A 61 5.61 -11.24 11.50
C GLN A 61 5.35 -12.47 12.38
N GLU A 62 4.74 -13.51 11.83
CA GLU A 62 4.49 -14.77 12.52
C GLU A 62 5.77 -15.45 13.01
N SER A 63 6.89 -15.28 12.29
CA SER A 63 8.19 -15.79 12.71
C SER A 63 8.82 -15.01 13.88
N GLY A 64 8.17 -13.94 14.37
CA GLY A 64 8.68 -13.10 15.45
C GLY A 64 9.79 -12.13 15.02
N SER A 65 9.90 -11.86 13.73
CA SER A 65 10.91 -10.92 13.20
C SER A 65 10.68 -9.48 13.71
N LYS A 66 11.78 -8.76 13.89
CA LYS A 66 11.75 -7.41 14.48
C LYS A 66 11.07 -6.40 13.57
N LYS A 67 10.33 -5.46 14.18
CA LYS A 67 9.81 -4.25 13.54
C LYS A 67 10.95 -3.36 13.02
N PRO A 68 10.67 -2.41 12.11
CA PRO A 68 11.72 -1.55 11.58
C PRO A 68 12.36 -0.72 12.69
N SER A 69 13.69 -0.66 12.70
CA SER A 69 14.45 0.19 13.61
C SER A 69 14.19 1.67 13.35
N MET A 70 14.53 2.52 14.31
CA MET A 70 14.40 3.98 14.14
C MET A 70 15.21 4.48 12.94
N MET A 71 16.40 3.94 12.72
CA MET A 71 17.25 4.29 11.57
C MET A 71 16.62 3.90 10.24
N GLU A 72 16.03 2.71 10.15
CA GLU A 72 15.30 2.29 8.94
C GLU A 72 14.11 3.19 8.66
N ARG A 73 13.34 3.57 9.69
CA ARG A 73 12.21 4.51 9.53
C ARG A 73 12.69 5.86 8.98
N VAL A 74 13.72 6.46 9.57
CA VAL A 74 14.27 7.74 9.10
C VAL A 74 14.78 7.64 7.68
N LYS A 75 15.53 6.58 7.35
CA LYS A 75 16.08 6.35 6.00
C LYS A 75 15.00 6.13 4.94
N ARG A 76 13.84 5.58 5.33
CA ARG A 76 12.71 5.25 4.44
C ARG A 76 11.54 6.25 4.54
N LEU A 77 11.71 7.36 5.26
CA LEU A 77 10.73 8.45 5.27
C LEU A 77 10.80 9.24 3.97
N GLY A 78 9.73 9.15 3.17
CA GLY A 78 9.60 9.89 1.91
C GLY A 78 10.40 9.28 0.76
N GLY A 79 10.81 10.12 -0.16
CA GLY A 79 11.52 9.80 -1.41
C GLY A 79 11.43 10.96 -2.38
N LYS A 80 12.28 10.99 -3.41
CA LYS A 80 12.32 12.07 -4.41
C LYS A 80 11.20 11.95 -5.45
N THR A 81 10.75 10.73 -5.71
CA THR A 81 9.71 10.42 -6.69
C THR A 81 8.56 9.67 -6.03
N PRO A 82 7.35 9.69 -6.62
CA PRO A 82 6.24 8.87 -6.13
C PRO A 82 6.60 7.38 -6.04
N LEU A 83 7.37 6.85 -6.99
CA LEU A 83 7.85 5.47 -6.97
C LEU A 83 8.72 5.20 -5.73
N GLU A 84 9.71 6.06 -5.46
CA GLU A 84 10.57 5.89 -4.28
C GLU A 84 9.76 6.00 -2.99
N GLN A 85 8.82 6.96 -2.91
CA GLN A 85 7.94 7.12 -1.75
C GLN A 85 7.07 5.87 -1.52
N MET A 86 6.50 5.32 -2.59
CA MET A 86 5.68 4.11 -2.53
C MET A 86 6.49 2.91 -2.03
N LEU A 87 7.65 2.64 -2.63
CA LEU A 87 8.49 1.50 -2.27
C LEU A 87 9.12 1.63 -0.88
N ASN A 88 9.45 2.85 -0.45
CA ASN A 88 9.93 3.10 0.91
C ASN A 88 8.83 2.86 1.95
N ALA A 89 7.61 3.33 1.68
CA ALA A 89 6.46 3.07 2.54
C ALA A 89 6.14 1.56 2.59
N GLU A 90 6.19 0.88 1.46
CA GLU A 90 5.96 -0.57 1.38
C GLU A 90 7.04 -1.36 2.12
N TYR A 91 8.31 -0.97 2.06
CA TYR A 91 9.36 -1.57 2.87
C TYR A 91 9.03 -1.53 4.36
N LEU A 92 8.59 -0.37 4.86
CA LEU A 92 8.21 -0.21 6.26
C LEU A 92 6.95 -1.01 6.60
N PHE A 93 5.97 -1.04 5.69
CA PHE A 93 4.74 -1.82 5.82
C PHE A 93 5.03 -3.32 5.90
N THR A 94 5.96 -3.85 5.10
CA THR A 94 6.35 -5.27 5.19
C THR A 94 7.03 -5.64 6.50
N LYS A 95 7.67 -4.68 7.16
CA LYS A 95 8.30 -4.91 8.47
C LYS A 95 7.37 -4.69 9.67
N ASP A 96 6.26 -3.98 9.47
CA ASP A 96 5.23 -3.73 10.49
C ASP A 96 3.85 -3.57 9.81
N PRO A 97 3.24 -4.67 9.34
CA PRO A 97 1.99 -4.62 8.58
C PRO A 97 0.78 -4.14 9.41
N GLU A 98 0.88 -4.13 10.74
CA GLU A 98 -0.15 -3.59 11.62
C GLU A 98 -0.09 -2.06 11.74
N HIS A 99 1.02 -1.45 11.35
CA HIS A 99 1.17 0.01 11.40
C HIS A 99 0.55 0.65 10.16
N LEU A 100 -0.76 0.88 10.23
CA LEU A 100 -1.59 1.40 9.13
C LEU A 100 -1.04 2.66 8.44
N PRO A 101 -0.39 3.63 9.14
CA PRO A 101 0.21 4.79 8.48
C PRO A 101 1.23 4.47 7.37
N TYR A 102 1.90 3.32 7.40
CA TYR A 102 2.78 2.91 6.29
C TYR A 102 1.98 2.54 5.04
N ALA A 103 0.87 1.82 5.19
CA ALA A 103 -0.04 1.53 4.09
C ALA A 103 -0.70 2.81 3.53
N GLU A 104 -1.07 3.75 4.40
CA GLU A 104 -1.61 5.06 3.98
C GLU A 104 -0.59 5.88 3.18
N ALA A 105 0.68 5.88 3.59
CA ALA A 105 1.75 6.54 2.85
C ALA A 105 1.98 5.89 1.47
N MET A 106 1.93 4.55 1.42
CA MET A 106 2.00 3.79 0.17
C MET A 106 0.84 4.15 -0.77
N LEU A 107 -0.39 4.23 -0.26
CA LEU A 107 -1.57 4.62 -1.04
C LEU A 107 -1.41 6.02 -1.64
N LYS A 108 -1.02 7.00 -0.82
CA LYS A 108 -0.79 8.38 -1.28
C LYS A 108 0.24 8.45 -2.41
N ALA A 109 1.35 7.72 -2.26
CA ALA A 109 2.40 7.67 -3.27
C ALA A 109 1.95 6.94 -4.55
N ALA A 110 1.19 5.85 -4.42
CA ALA A 110 0.63 5.12 -5.56
C ALA A 110 -0.32 6.00 -6.38
N ILE A 111 -1.22 6.75 -5.72
CA ILE A 111 -2.10 7.73 -6.39
C ILE A 111 -1.27 8.81 -7.10
N ALA A 112 -0.29 9.40 -6.41
CA ALA A 112 0.56 10.44 -6.98
C ALA A 112 1.38 9.95 -8.19
N GLY A 113 1.76 8.68 -8.21
CA GLY A 113 2.50 8.06 -9.30
C GLY A 113 1.63 7.49 -10.43
N GLY A 114 0.30 7.51 -10.29
CA GLY A 114 -0.63 6.93 -11.26
C GLY A 114 -0.64 5.39 -11.29
N TYR A 115 -0.15 4.74 -10.22
CA TYR A 115 -0.13 3.29 -10.06
C TYR A 115 -1.50 2.81 -9.59
N ASN A 116 -2.48 2.84 -10.51
CA ASN A 116 -3.90 2.72 -10.18
C ASN A 116 -4.30 1.32 -9.69
N LYS A 117 -3.68 0.26 -10.20
CA LYS A 117 -3.94 -1.11 -9.71
C LYS A 117 -3.44 -1.27 -8.28
N THR A 118 -2.22 -0.81 -8.02
CA THR A 118 -1.62 -0.82 -6.69
C THR A 118 -2.41 0.04 -5.71
N ALA A 119 -2.79 1.25 -6.13
CA ALA A 119 -3.62 2.14 -5.31
C ALA A 119 -4.97 1.50 -4.95
N GLY A 120 -5.65 0.88 -5.90
CA GLY A 120 -6.92 0.18 -5.66
C GLY A 120 -6.76 -1.01 -4.71
N TRP A 121 -5.70 -1.77 -4.87
CA TRP A 121 -5.40 -2.91 -4.01
C TRP A 121 -5.10 -2.47 -2.57
N ILE A 122 -4.16 -1.54 -2.37
CA ILE A 122 -3.78 -1.11 -1.01
C ILE A 122 -4.90 -0.33 -0.33
N ALA A 123 -5.73 0.42 -1.05
CA ALA A 123 -6.91 1.06 -0.51
C ALA A 123 -7.89 0.03 0.08
N ASN A 124 -8.11 -1.09 -0.60
CA ASN A 124 -8.94 -2.17 -0.07
C ASN A 124 -8.33 -2.80 1.19
N VAL A 125 -7.01 -3.02 1.21
CA VAL A 125 -6.29 -3.52 2.41
C VAL A 125 -6.51 -2.58 3.60
N ILE A 126 -6.31 -1.27 3.40
CA ILE A 126 -6.53 -0.26 4.42
C ILE A 126 -7.99 -0.24 4.89
N PHE A 127 -8.95 -0.30 3.95
CA PHE A 127 -10.37 -0.30 4.27
C PHE A 127 -10.76 -1.49 5.16
N HIS A 128 -10.29 -2.68 4.85
CA HIS A 128 -10.52 -3.87 5.67
C HIS A 128 -9.88 -3.75 7.06
N ALA A 129 -8.64 -3.27 7.13
CA ALA A 129 -7.94 -3.05 8.39
C ALA A 129 -8.64 -1.99 9.27
N ALA A 130 -9.08 -0.88 8.68
CA ALA A 130 -9.83 0.16 9.38
C ALA A 130 -11.17 -0.34 9.93
N ASN A 131 -11.89 -1.16 9.16
CA ASN A 131 -13.15 -1.75 9.60
C ASN A 131 -12.98 -2.79 10.72
N ALA A 132 -11.86 -3.49 10.76
CA ALA A 132 -11.54 -4.47 11.82
C ALA A 132 -10.98 -3.79 13.09
N SER A 133 -10.56 -2.53 13.00
CA SER A 133 -9.99 -1.79 14.12
C SER A 133 -11.04 -1.49 15.20
N LYS A 134 -10.64 -1.65 16.47
CA LYS A 134 -11.46 -1.24 17.63
C LYS A 134 -11.59 0.29 17.73
N ASN A 135 -10.60 1.02 17.23
CA ASN A 135 -10.54 2.48 17.24
C ASN A 135 -10.24 3.01 15.83
N PRO A 136 -11.22 2.93 14.90
CA PRO A 136 -11.03 3.40 13.53
C PRO A 136 -10.86 4.92 13.48
N SER A 137 -10.03 5.41 12.56
CA SER A 137 -9.78 6.84 12.36
C SER A 137 -10.65 7.40 11.24
N ALA A 138 -11.33 8.51 11.49
CA ALA A 138 -12.05 9.26 10.45
C ALA A 138 -11.08 9.73 9.35
N HIS A 139 -9.85 10.11 9.71
CA HIS A 139 -8.81 10.50 8.75
C HIS A 139 -8.52 9.40 7.72
N THR A 140 -8.40 8.15 8.16
CA THR A 140 -8.19 7.00 7.26
C THR A 140 -9.34 6.86 6.26
N TYR A 141 -10.58 7.00 6.69
CA TYR A 141 -11.74 6.93 5.78
C TYR A 141 -11.84 8.12 4.82
N ILE A 142 -11.43 9.32 5.24
CA ILE A 142 -11.31 10.49 4.35
C ILE A 142 -10.27 10.24 3.27
N LEU A 143 -9.08 9.74 3.64
CA LEU A 143 -8.05 9.35 2.68
C LEU A 143 -8.55 8.31 1.67
N LEU A 144 -9.25 7.28 2.16
CA LEU A 144 -9.84 6.23 1.31
C LEU A 144 -10.89 6.80 0.36
N LYS A 145 -11.77 7.69 0.83
CA LYS A 145 -12.76 8.37 0.01
C LYS A 145 -12.09 9.13 -1.15
N ASP A 146 -11.05 9.91 -0.86
CA ASP A 146 -10.32 10.67 -1.88
C ASP A 146 -9.62 9.75 -2.89
N ALA A 147 -8.98 8.67 -2.42
CA ALA A 147 -8.36 7.67 -3.28
C ALA A 147 -9.38 6.98 -4.19
N TYR A 148 -10.51 6.51 -3.65
CA TYR A 148 -11.56 5.87 -4.44
C TYR A 148 -12.19 6.81 -5.45
N LYS A 149 -12.39 8.09 -5.13
CA LYS A 149 -12.84 9.10 -6.10
C LYS A 149 -11.84 9.25 -7.25
N THR A 150 -10.55 9.37 -6.95
CA THR A 150 -9.50 9.46 -7.97
C THR A 150 -9.47 8.23 -8.88
N LEU A 151 -9.75 7.05 -8.34
CA LEU A 151 -9.81 5.79 -9.08
C LEU A 151 -11.15 5.55 -9.81
N GLY A 152 -12.12 6.46 -9.71
CA GLY A 152 -13.47 6.30 -10.28
C GLY A 152 -14.32 5.24 -9.58
N GLN A 153 -13.95 4.82 -8.36
CA GLN A 153 -14.67 3.82 -7.57
C GLN A 153 -15.67 4.52 -6.62
N PHE A 154 -16.66 5.20 -7.18
CA PHE A 154 -17.57 6.08 -6.44
C PHE A 154 -18.38 5.35 -5.37
N ASP A 155 -18.85 4.13 -5.62
CA ASP A 155 -19.59 3.33 -4.62
C ASP A 155 -18.77 3.13 -3.35
N LYS A 156 -17.46 2.84 -3.49
CA LYS A 156 -16.55 2.69 -2.35
C LYS A 156 -16.25 4.03 -1.67
N ALA A 157 -16.16 5.11 -2.45
CA ALA A 157 -15.99 6.45 -1.90
C ALA A 157 -17.18 6.85 -1.01
N ILE A 158 -18.41 6.54 -1.44
CA ILE A 158 -19.64 6.78 -0.65
C ILE A 158 -19.58 6.01 0.68
N VAL A 159 -19.19 4.74 0.65
CA VAL A 159 -19.08 3.95 1.88
C VAL A 159 -18.00 4.53 2.80
N ALA A 160 -16.86 4.95 2.27
CA ALA A 160 -15.78 5.53 3.05
C ALA A 160 -16.21 6.86 3.71
N ILE A 161 -16.84 7.79 2.97
CA ILE A 161 -17.31 9.06 3.54
C ILE A 161 -18.40 8.83 4.59
N GLN A 162 -19.29 7.87 4.38
CA GLN A 162 -20.30 7.51 5.38
C GLN A 162 -19.66 7.04 6.69
N ARG A 163 -18.59 6.25 6.62
CA ARG A 163 -17.83 5.81 7.81
C ARG A 163 -17.16 7.00 8.51
N ALA A 164 -16.53 7.90 7.76
CA ALA A 164 -15.92 9.12 8.31
C ALA A 164 -16.94 9.99 9.03
N ALA A 165 -18.10 10.25 8.39
CA ALA A 165 -19.19 11.06 8.97
C ALA A 165 -19.75 10.46 10.27
N ARG A 166 -19.85 9.13 10.36
CA ARG A 166 -20.27 8.45 11.61
C ARG A 166 -19.28 8.63 12.75
N LEU A 167 -17.98 8.73 12.44
CA LEU A 167 -16.94 8.93 13.45
C LEU A 167 -16.79 10.40 13.87
N ARG A 168 -17.26 11.35 13.04
CA ARG A 168 -17.26 12.78 13.30
C ARG A 168 -18.63 13.38 13.00
N PRO A 169 -19.67 13.05 13.79
CA PRO A 169 -21.04 13.52 13.53
C PRO A 169 -21.19 15.04 13.61
N GLU A 170 -20.28 15.74 14.30
CA GLU A 170 -20.22 17.19 14.40
C GLU A 170 -19.63 17.88 13.16
N ASP A 171 -18.99 17.14 12.27
CA ASP A 171 -18.39 17.68 11.05
C ASP A 171 -19.43 17.78 9.93
N GLY A 172 -20.07 18.94 9.85
CA GLY A 172 -21.10 19.23 8.83
C GLY A 172 -20.59 19.08 7.40
N ALA A 173 -19.31 19.36 7.15
CA ALA A 173 -18.72 19.23 5.82
C ALA A 173 -18.69 17.77 5.32
N LEU A 174 -18.37 16.83 6.21
CA LEU A 174 -18.42 15.40 5.89
C LEU A 174 -19.87 14.92 5.61
N ALA A 175 -20.83 15.42 6.37
CA ALA A 175 -22.24 15.09 6.17
C ALA A 175 -22.77 15.63 4.83
N ASP A 176 -22.39 16.85 4.46
CA ASP A 176 -22.76 17.46 3.19
C ASP A 176 -22.08 16.79 2.00
N GLU A 177 -20.78 16.43 2.11
CA GLU A 177 -20.07 15.68 1.07
C GLU A 177 -20.71 14.30 0.87
N PHE A 178 -21.12 13.62 1.93
CA PHE A 178 -21.83 12.34 1.82
C PHE A 178 -23.14 12.48 1.04
N LYS A 179 -23.95 13.51 1.34
CA LYS A 179 -25.20 13.78 0.59
C LYS A 179 -24.95 14.08 -0.89
N ASN A 180 -23.85 14.79 -1.20
CA ASN A 180 -23.51 15.17 -2.59
C ASN A 180 -22.95 13.99 -3.42
N LEU A 181 -22.41 12.96 -2.77
CA LEU A 181 -21.88 11.77 -3.44
C LEU A 181 -22.92 10.65 -3.59
N SER A 182 -23.99 10.68 -2.77
CA SER A 182 -25.07 9.69 -2.76
C SER A 182 -26.16 10.06 -3.75
#